data_b8631e34f3f4abcebe123846cde966c7
#
_entry.id   b8631e34f3f4abcebe123846cde966c7
#
_cell.length_a   1.000
_cell.length_b   1.000
_cell.length_c   1.000
_cell.angle_alpha   90.00
_cell.angle_beta   90.00
_cell.angle_gamma   90.00
#
_symmetry.space_group_name_H-M   'P 1'
#
loop_
_entity.id
_entity.type
_entity.pdbx_description
1 polymer ?
#
loop_
_entity_poly.entity_id
_entity_poly.type
_entity_poly.pdbx_seq_one_letter_code
_entity_poly.pdbx_strand_id
1 'polypeptide(L)'
;MWVKSADLDKNRIIGGGMWRICGNCANFAVMKLPEAFIEQLQGLLPDEWQALVGAITSSEPSVAVRVNAARGVGVPDGVHRVPWCGQGYYLDNRPQFTFDTDWHAGRYYVQDASSMFIAHVIGSLIHEPVRYLDLCAAPGGKTTAAIQALPQRSLVVANEIVPPRARVLADNVIRWGHPRSVVTSNAPAQVGKLTHFFDVIAADVPCSGEGMMRKDDEAVAQWSPALVEQCAQRQREILTDVWPALRPGGLLIYSTCTYNRQENEAMADFIVRELGATSLEVPVESSWNIHPAIGSDCHGYRFMPHRVDGEGLFMAVFRKDGEGPRQDIRIKEKNTKKADEIGKNWLSGSDEYVIGQQGDLSIAVPMDIRNEVAALRASLNVLHAGVKLATVMGRKTVPHHALAMSTARAADAFPVCEMDYQTALRYLRGESITVDGPRGYVLVAHAGAILGFANNLGNRANNLYPKSQRILSTHLPDEKPHVL
;
A
#
# COMPACT_ATOMS: atom_id res chain seq x y z
N MET A 1 -24.68 -1.83 10.98
CA MET A 1 -25.53 -0.80 10.35
C MET A 1 -24.56 0.19 9.72
N TRP A 2 -24.41 0.22 8.42
CA TRP A 2 -23.48 1.09 7.71
C TRP A 2 -23.96 2.53 7.87
N VAL A 3 -23.10 3.41 8.33
CA VAL A 3 -23.39 4.85 8.32
C VAL A 3 -23.68 5.22 6.87
N LYS A 4 -24.90 5.72 6.61
CA LYS A 4 -25.30 6.23 5.31
C LYS A 4 -24.34 7.34 4.94
N SER A 5 -23.68 7.20 3.78
CA SER A 5 -22.93 8.27 3.14
C SER A 5 -23.90 9.43 2.89
N ALA A 6 -23.75 10.50 3.66
CA ALA A 6 -24.21 11.80 3.23
C ALA A 6 -23.27 12.29 2.13
N ASP A 7 -23.83 12.67 1.01
CA ASP A 7 -23.30 13.38 -0.15
C ASP A 7 -21.78 13.53 -0.27
N LEU A 8 -21.17 12.50 -0.88
CA LEU A 8 -19.83 12.62 -1.42
C LEU A 8 -19.89 13.42 -2.72
N ASP A 9 -19.60 14.69 -2.62
CA ASP A 9 -19.33 15.60 -3.72
C ASP A 9 -18.34 14.94 -4.68
N LYS A 10 -18.70 14.85 -5.98
CA LYS A 10 -18.04 14.02 -7.01
C LYS A 10 -16.59 14.39 -7.34
N ASN A 11 -15.94 15.26 -6.58
CA ASN A 11 -14.62 15.83 -6.85
C ASN A 11 -13.52 15.45 -5.82
N ARG A 12 -13.73 14.45 -4.94
CA ARG A 12 -12.80 14.19 -3.83
C ARG A 12 -12.19 12.78 -3.79
N ILE A 13 -11.83 12.18 -4.92
CA ILE A 13 -11.13 10.89 -4.92
C ILE A 13 -9.87 10.99 -5.76
N ILE A 14 -8.80 11.51 -5.15
CA ILE A 14 -7.42 11.14 -5.53
C ILE A 14 -6.63 11.06 -4.23
N GLY A 15 -5.98 9.93 -3.99
CA GLY A 15 -5.21 9.61 -2.81
C GLY A 15 -4.09 10.63 -2.54
N GLY A 16 -4.21 11.29 -1.44
CA GLY A 16 -3.37 12.38 -0.97
C GLY A 16 -4.28 13.53 -0.57
N GLY A 17 -4.50 13.72 0.74
CA GLY A 17 -5.38 14.77 1.25
C GLY A 17 -5.14 16.11 0.56
N MET A 18 -6.18 16.62 -0.09
CA MET A 18 -6.16 17.91 -0.75
C MET A 18 -6.33 18.99 0.33
N TRP A 19 -5.21 19.48 0.84
CA TRP A 19 -5.19 20.62 1.73
C TRP A 19 -5.54 21.89 0.93
N ARG A 20 -6.60 22.56 1.34
CA ARG A 20 -6.89 23.93 0.88
C ARG A 20 -5.75 24.84 1.32
N ILE A 21 -5.05 25.41 0.35
CA ILE A 21 -4.25 26.62 0.58
C ILE A 21 -5.25 27.76 0.76
N CYS A 22 -5.60 28.08 1.99
CA CYS A 22 -6.20 29.37 2.32
C CYS A 22 -5.04 30.33 2.59
N GLY A 23 -4.77 31.20 1.62
CA GLY A 23 -3.94 32.38 1.85
C GLY A 23 -4.63 33.31 2.87
N ASN A 24 -3.85 33.80 3.80
CA ASN A 24 -4.19 34.77 4.88
C ASN A 24 -5.17 34.23 5.93
N CYS A 25 -4.60 33.86 7.09
CA CYS A 25 -5.12 34.35 8.36
C CYS A 25 -4.22 33.87 9.49
N ALA A 26 -3.55 34.79 10.15
CA ALA A 26 -3.03 34.68 11.49
C ALA A 26 -4.21 34.50 12.46
N ASN A 27 -4.68 33.28 12.62
CA ASN A 27 -5.48 32.79 13.73
C ASN A 27 -5.31 31.27 13.70
N PHE A 28 -4.22 30.78 14.27
CA PHE A 28 -4.14 29.38 14.72
C PHE A 28 -5.17 29.21 15.83
N ALA A 29 -6.39 28.81 15.48
CA ALA A 29 -7.26 28.20 16.47
C ALA A 29 -6.50 26.96 16.98
N VAL A 30 -6.05 27.00 18.22
CA VAL A 30 -5.40 25.86 18.88
C VAL A 30 -6.37 24.69 18.74
N MET A 31 -5.93 23.61 18.07
CA MET A 31 -6.72 22.40 17.91
C MET A 31 -7.15 21.93 19.30
N LYS A 32 -8.46 21.91 19.57
CA LYS A 32 -8.99 21.51 20.86
C LYS A 32 -9.31 20.02 20.81
N LEU A 33 -8.46 19.21 21.45
CA LEU A 33 -8.70 17.79 21.60
C LEU A 33 -9.89 17.53 22.53
N PRO A 34 -10.68 16.45 22.34
CA PRO A 34 -11.75 16.06 23.24
C PRO A 34 -11.25 15.82 24.68
N GLU A 35 -12.00 16.30 25.67
CA GLU A 35 -11.60 16.17 27.08
C GLU A 35 -11.43 14.70 27.50
N ALA A 36 -12.36 13.82 27.11
CA ALA A 36 -12.25 12.38 27.35
C ALA A 36 -11.02 11.73 26.68
N PHE A 37 -10.52 12.28 25.57
CA PHE A 37 -9.26 11.82 24.95
C PHE A 37 -8.07 12.22 25.83
N ILE A 38 -8.06 13.43 26.36
CA ILE A 38 -7.01 13.89 27.28
C ILE A 38 -7.00 13.03 28.55
N GLU A 39 -8.16 12.75 29.14
CA GLU A 39 -8.30 11.87 30.31
C GLU A 39 -7.77 10.46 30.01
N GLN A 40 -8.08 9.91 28.82
CA GLN A 40 -7.53 8.63 28.36
C GLN A 40 -6.00 8.65 28.31
N LEU A 41 -5.40 9.72 27.77
CA LEU A 41 -3.94 9.85 27.67
C LEU A 41 -3.28 10.00 29.06
N GLN A 42 -3.92 10.71 29.99
CA GLN A 42 -3.45 10.83 31.37
C GLN A 42 -3.38 9.47 32.06
N GLY A 43 -4.40 8.62 31.86
CA GLY A 43 -4.40 7.26 32.38
C GLY A 43 -3.40 6.32 31.67
N LEU A 44 -3.13 6.56 30.41
CA LEU A 44 -2.21 5.73 29.59
C LEU A 44 -0.74 6.07 29.85
N LEU A 45 -0.41 7.35 29.92
CA LEU A 45 0.96 7.91 30.00
C LEU A 45 1.03 8.99 31.08
N PRO A 46 0.94 8.64 32.37
CA PRO A 46 0.87 9.64 33.44
C PRO A 46 1.96 10.70 33.38
N ASP A 47 3.19 10.31 33.00
CA ASP A 47 4.36 11.18 33.00
C ASP A 47 4.62 11.87 31.64
N GLU A 48 3.94 11.44 30.54
CA GLU A 48 4.27 11.89 29.17
C GLU A 48 3.07 12.43 28.38
N TRP A 49 1.86 12.37 28.92
CA TRP A 49 0.66 12.78 28.20
C TRP A 49 0.70 14.23 27.69
N GLN A 50 1.31 15.18 28.46
CA GLN A 50 1.44 16.56 28.02
C GLN A 50 2.35 16.68 26.78
N ALA A 51 3.45 15.90 26.75
CA ALA A 51 4.36 15.89 25.63
C ALA A 51 3.65 15.32 24.37
N LEU A 52 2.87 14.25 24.53
CA LEU A 52 2.08 13.68 23.44
C LEU A 52 1.01 14.65 22.92
N VAL A 53 0.23 15.29 23.83
CA VAL A 53 -0.74 16.32 23.45
C VAL A 53 -0.07 17.46 22.73
N GLY A 54 1.08 17.96 23.22
CA GLY A 54 1.87 18.99 22.56
C GLY A 54 2.31 18.58 21.16
N ALA A 55 2.79 17.36 20.99
CA ALA A 55 3.17 16.84 19.67
C ALA A 55 1.98 16.72 18.70
N ILE A 56 0.80 16.34 19.19
CA ILE A 56 -0.41 16.25 18.35
C ILE A 56 -0.90 17.64 17.93
N THR A 57 -0.88 18.61 18.82
CA THR A 57 -1.53 19.91 18.60
C THR A 57 -0.63 21.00 18.04
N SER A 58 0.69 20.88 18.19
CA SER A 58 1.62 22.02 17.95
C SER A 58 2.82 21.67 17.08
N SER A 59 3.06 20.38 16.75
CA SER A 59 4.18 20.00 15.88
C SER A 59 3.73 19.72 14.44
N GLU A 60 4.58 20.15 13.48
CA GLU A 60 4.38 19.79 12.08
C GLU A 60 4.57 18.28 11.87
N PRO A 61 3.70 17.62 11.09
CA PRO A 61 3.87 16.21 10.75
C PRO A 61 5.15 16.00 9.93
N SER A 62 5.95 14.99 10.32
CA SER A 62 7.09 14.58 9.51
C SER A 62 6.64 14.08 8.13
N VAL A 63 7.48 14.32 7.13
CA VAL A 63 7.26 13.84 5.77
C VAL A 63 8.32 12.80 5.46
N ALA A 64 7.90 11.62 5.01
CA ALA A 64 8.83 10.57 4.63
C ALA A 64 8.40 9.88 3.35
N VAL A 65 9.38 9.31 2.66
CA VAL A 65 9.21 8.53 1.45
C VAL A 65 9.96 7.21 1.57
N ARG A 66 9.45 6.18 0.91
CA ARG A 66 10.13 4.89 0.79
C ARG A 66 10.45 4.61 -0.66
N VAL A 67 11.75 4.49 -0.95
CA VAL A 67 12.29 4.28 -2.30
C VAL A 67 12.00 2.85 -2.76
N ASN A 68 11.62 2.71 -4.03
CA ASN A 68 11.46 1.42 -4.69
C ASN A 68 12.81 0.93 -5.22
N ALA A 69 13.47 0.04 -4.49
CA ALA A 69 14.80 -0.49 -4.85
C ALA A 69 14.83 -1.15 -6.24
N ALA A 70 13.70 -1.72 -6.70
CA ALA A 70 13.60 -2.34 -8.02
C ALA A 70 13.61 -1.32 -9.18
N ARG A 71 13.56 -0.01 -8.89
CA ARG A 71 13.53 1.08 -9.89
C ARG A 71 14.86 1.84 -10.02
N GLY A 72 15.88 1.45 -9.26
CA GLY A 72 17.22 2.04 -9.38
C GLY A 72 17.30 3.54 -9.10
N VAL A 73 16.55 4.02 -8.10
CA VAL A 73 16.58 5.45 -7.70
C VAL A 73 17.86 5.71 -6.91
N GLY A 74 18.65 6.66 -7.35
CA GLY A 74 19.74 7.21 -6.55
C GLY A 74 19.17 8.06 -5.43
N VAL A 75 19.67 7.86 -4.20
CA VAL A 75 19.33 8.72 -3.06
C VAL A 75 20.54 9.62 -2.81
N PRO A 76 20.34 10.94 -2.71
CA PRO A 76 21.44 11.86 -2.42
C PRO A 76 22.14 11.55 -1.10
N ASP A 77 23.44 11.85 -1.02
CA ASP A 77 24.18 11.75 0.23
C ASP A 77 23.62 12.76 1.25
N GLY A 78 23.60 12.36 2.52
CA GLY A 78 23.18 13.22 3.63
C GLY A 78 21.67 13.25 3.91
N VAL A 79 20.83 12.55 3.13
CA VAL A 79 19.39 12.44 3.42
C VAL A 79 19.18 11.61 4.69
N HIS A 80 18.35 12.14 5.61
CA HIS A 80 18.07 11.50 6.88
C HIS A 80 17.24 10.21 6.69
N ARG A 81 17.76 9.08 7.15
CA ARG A 81 17.11 7.76 6.99
C ARG A 81 16.12 7.48 8.10
N VAL A 82 15.05 6.77 7.77
CA VAL A 82 14.16 6.16 8.77
C VAL A 82 14.92 5.00 9.43
N PRO A 83 15.14 5.02 10.76
CA PRO A 83 16.05 4.07 11.42
C PRO A 83 15.68 2.59 11.23
N TRP A 84 14.40 2.27 11.18
CA TRP A 84 13.88 0.91 11.03
C TRP A 84 13.54 0.52 9.58
N CYS A 85 13.88 1.36 8.60
CA CYS A 85 13.60 1.07 7.20
C CYS A 85 14.74 1.53 6.29
N GLY A 86 15.58 0.61 5.83
CA GLY A 86 16.75 0.94 5.02
C GLY A 86 16.46 1.66 3.69
N GLN A 87 15.21 1.64 3.23
CA GLN A 87 14.74 2.35 2.02
C GLN A 87 13.83 3.54 2.37
N GLY A 88 13.66 3.86 3.65
CA GLY A 88 12.89 4.98 4.16
C GLY A 88 13.74 6.22 4.38
N TYR A 89 13.24 7.38 3.97
CA TYR A 89 13.94 8.66 4.09
C TYR A 89 12.97 9.76 4.51
N TYR A 90 13.41 10.60 5.45
CA TYR A 90 12.71 11.82 5.82
C TYR A 90 13.02 12.92 4.80
N LEU A 91 12.04 13.78 4.58
CA LEU A 91 12.18 14.98 3.75
C LEU A 91 12.08 16.22 4.62
N ASP A 92 12.93 17.23 4.36
CA ASP A 92 12.92 18.51 5.10
C ASP A 92 11.63 19.29 4.89
N ASN A 93 10.99 19.12 3.73
CA ASN A 93 9.77 19.81 3.34
C ASN A 93 8.77 18.85 2.71
N ARG A 94 7.50 19.25 2.60
CA ARG A 94 6.47 18.51 1.88
C ARG A 94 6.35 19.01 0.44
N PRO A 95 6.97 18.33 -0.55
CA PRO A 95 6.86 18.70 -1.96
C PRO A 95 5.44 18.47 -2.49
N GLN A 96 5.15 19.05 -3.66
CA GLN A 96 3.93 18.76 -4.39
C GLN A 96 4.08 17.44 -5.19
N PHE A 97 4.02 16.29 -4.52
CA PHE A 97 4.23 14.96 -5.09
C PHE A 97 3.42 14.68 -6.36
N THR A 98 2.24 15.28 -6.50
CA THR A 98 1.38 15.14 -7.68
C THR A 98 2.09 15.55 -8.98
N PHE A 99 3.05 16.48 -8.91
CA PHE A 99 3.81 16.96 -10.08
C PHE A 99 5.17 16.27 -10.22
N ASP A 100 5.51 15.33 -9.34
CA ASP A 100 6.75 14.59 -9.47
C ASP A 100 6.59 13.36 -10.38
N THR A 101 7.31 13.35 -11.49
CA THR A 101 7.31 12.24 -12.46
C THR A 101 7.84 10.94 -11.86
N ASP A 102 8.74 10.99 -10.87
CA ASP A 102 9.25 9.80 -10.20
C ASP A 102 8.18 9.12 -9.33
N TRP A 103 7.28 9.91 -8.72
CA TRP A 103 6.12 9.36 -8.02
C TRP A 103 5.18 8.61 -8.98
N HIS A 104 4.90 9.19 -10.16
CA HIS A 104 4.07 8.55 -11.19
C HIS A 104 4.73 7.30 -11.79
N ALA A 105 6.04 7.27 -11.85
CA ALA A 105 6.82 6.12 -12.29
C ALA A 105 6.98 5.02 -11.23
N GLY A 106 6.46 5.22 -10.02
CA GLY A 106 6.56 4.26 -8.91
C GLY A 106 7.99 4.09 -8.38
N ARG A 107 8.83 5.11 -8.49
CA ARG A 107 10.19 5.11 -7.96
C ARG A 107 10.24 5.23 -6.45
N TYR A 108 9.21 5.81 -5.83
CA TYR A 108 9.03 5.86 -4.38
C TYR A 108 7.55 5.87 -4.00
N TYR A 109 7.28 5.65 -2.73
CA TYR A 109 5.97 5.76 -2.09
C TYR A 109 6.03 6.79 -0.96
N VAL A 110 5.10 7.75 -0.92
CA VAL A 110 4.96 8.69 0.21
C VAL A 110 4.32 7.94 1.36
N GLN A 111 5.06 7.72 2.43
CA GLN A 111 4.64 6.87 3.54
C GLN A 111 5.09 7.47 4.86
N ASP A 112 4.22 7.40 5.87
CA ASP A 112 4.60 7.72 7.24
C ASP A 112 5.70 6.77 7.74
N ALA A 113 6.71 7.33 8.44
CA ALA A 113 7.87 6.58 8.89
C ALA A 113 7.51 5.45 9.86
N SER A 114 6.58 5.68 10.82
CA SER A 114 6.14 4.64 11.75
C SER A 114 5.56 3.44 11.02
N SER A 115 4.76 3.67 9.97
CA SER A 115 4.14 2.60 9.19
C SER A 115 5.13 1.80 8.33
N MET A 116 6.36 2.31 8.13
CA MET A 116 7.46 1.56 7.48
C MET A 116 8.03 0.45 8.37
N PHE A 117 7.72 0.45 9.69
CA PHE A 117 8.18 -0.58 10.63
C PHE A 117 7.76 -2.00 10.22
N ILE A 118 6.69 -2.16 9.45
CA ILE A 118 6.31 -3.45 8.88
C ILE A 118 7.42 -4.09 8.05
N ALA A 119 8.25 -3.30 7.37
CA ALA A 119 9.39 -3.83 6.61
C ALA A 119 10.47 -4.42 7.53
N HIS A 120 10.70 -3.80 8.70
CA HIS A 120 11.60 -4.34 9.73
C HIS A 120 11.06 -5.65 10.31
N VAL A 121 9.78 -5.69 10.68
CA VAL A 121 9.12 -6.92 11.19
C VAL A 121 9.26 -8.07 10.19
N ILE A 122 8.97 -7.82 8.92
CA ILE A 122 9.09 -8.83 7.86
C ILE A 122 10.53 -9.30 7.71
N GLY A 123 11.49 -8.39 7.61
CA GLY A 123 12.91 -8.72 7.45
C GLY A 123 13.48 -9.50 8.64
N SER A 124 12.96 -9.27 9.86
CA SER A 124 13.39 -9.96 11.08
C SER A 124 12.84 -11.37 11.24
N LEU A 125 11.65 -11.66 10.71
CA LEU A 125 10.92 -12.90 11.01
C LEU A 125 10.65 -13.80 9.81
N ILE A 126 10.78 -13.30 8.58
CA ILE A 126 10.39 -14.03 7.37
C ILE A 126 11.58 -14.17 6.44
N HIS A 127 12.15 -15.38 6.35
CA HIS A 127 13.37 -15.65 5.58
C HIS A 127 13.14 -16.55 4.36
N GLU A 128 11.95 -17.18 4.27
CA GLU A 128 11.56 -18.05 3.17
C GLU A 128 10.36 -17.49 2.41
N PRO A 129 10.17 -17.84 1.13
CA PRO A 129 9.02 -17.39 0.35
C PRO A 129 7.69 -17.79 0.98
N VAL A 130 6.78 -16.83 1.08
CA VAL A 130 5.49 -16.98 1.78
C VAL A 130 4.32 -16.58 0.89
N ARG A 131 3.11 -17.07 1.24
CA ARG A 131 1.83 -16.50 0.83
C ARG A 131 1.43 -15.47 1.89
N TYR A 132 1.58 -14.20 1.56
CA TYR A 132 1.32 -13.06 2.43
C TYR A 132 -0.02 -12.42 2.07
N LEU A 133 -0.83 -12.13 3.09
CA LEU A 133 -2.05 -11.35 2.97
C LEU A 133 -1.89 -10.02 3.70
N ASP A 134 -2.17 -8.90 3.01
CA ASP A 134 -2.48 -7.61 3.61
C ASP A 134 -4.00 -7.45 3.59
N LEU A 135 -4.66 -7.56 4.75
CA LEU A 135 -6.11 -7.74 4.85
C LEU A 135 -6.91 -6.46 4.65
N CYS A 136 -6.40 -5.33 5.14
CA CYS A 136 -7.02 -4.00 5.08
C CYS A 136 -6.06 -3.02 4.40
N ALA A 137 -5.71 -3.32 3.15
CA ALA A 137 -4.48 -2.88 2.52
C ALA A 137 -4.47 -1.44 2.00
N ALA A 138 -5.64 -0.85 1.70
CA ALA A 138 -5.69 0.46 1.06
C ALA A 138 -5.16 1.59 1.97
N PRO A 139 -4.35 2.51 1.41
CA PRO A 139 -4.07 2.72 -0.01
C PRO A 139 -2.87 1.93 -0.58
N GLY A 140 -2.15 1.09 0.21
CA GLY A 140 -1.09 0.22 -0.29
C GLY A 140 0.33 0.53 0.23
N GLY A 141 0.47 1.42 1.21
CA GLY A 141 1.77 1.77 1.82
C GLY A 141 2.43 0.56 2.47
N LYS A 142 1.71 -0.14 3.37
CA LYS A 142 2.19 -1.36 4.03
C LYS A 142 2.33 -2.53 3.05
N THR A 143 1.41 -2.66 2.07
CA THR A 143 1.50 -3.65 0.99
C THR A 143 2.79 -3.52 0.19
N THR A 144 3.12 -2.31 -0.28
CA THR A 144 4.33 -2.07 -1.08
C THR A 144 5.61 -2.19 -0.25
N ALA A 145 5.54 -1.90 1.07
CA ALA A 145 6.63 -2.16 2.00
C ALA A 145 6.85 -3.68 2.17
N ALA A 146 5.77 -4.45 2.31
CA ALA A 146 5.84 -5.91 2.38
C ALA A 146 6.41 -6.53 1.10
N ILE A 147 5.95 -6.09 -0.08
CA ILE A 147 6.52 -6.53 -1.37
C ILE A 147 8.04 -6.38 -1.41
N GLN A 148 8.55 -5.29 -0.88
CA GLN A 148 9.98 -4.98 -0.91
C GLN A 148 10.79 -5.75 0.13
N ALA A 149 10.20 -6.04 1.30
CA ALA A 149 10.88 -6.69 2.42
C ALA A 149 10.80 -8.22 2.38
N LEU A 150 9.79 -8.78 1.73
CA LEU A 150 9.58 -10.23 1.63
C LEU A 150 10.65 -10.90 0.77
N PRO A 151 11.02 -12.15 1.08
CA PRO A 151 11.88 -12.96 0.22
C PRO A 151 11.35 -13.06 -1.20
N GLN A 152 12.26 -13.11 -2.17
CA GLN A 152 11.91 -13.30 -3.59
C GLN A 152 11.01 -14.53 -3.74
N ARG A 153 10.09 -14.51 -4.71
CA ARG A 153 9.10 -15.55 -5.00
C ARG A 153 7.93 -15.61 -4.01
N SER A 154 7.86 -14.77 -2.99
CA SER A 154 6.66 -14.64 -2.17
C SER A 154 5.46 -14.15 -3.01
N LEU A 155 4.26 -14.65 -2.70
CA LEU A 155 2.99 -14.15 -3.23
C LEU A 155 2.42 -13.12 -2.27
N VAL A 156 2.11 -11.93 -2.76
CA VAL A 156 1.44 -10.89 -1.97
C VAL A 156 0.00 -10.71 -2.44
N VAL A 157 -0.94 -10.94 -1.54
CA VAL A 157 -2.36 -10.68 -1.74
C VAL A 157 -2.73 -9.46 -0.90
N ALA A 158 -3.25 -8.42 -1.54
CA ALA A 158 -3.70 -7.19 -0.89
C ALA A 158 -5.22 -7.08 -1.01
N ASN A 159 -5.92 -7.05 0.10
CA ASN A 159 -7.38 -7.00 0.15
C ASN A 159 -7.87 -5.68 0.71
N GLU A 160 -8.97 -5.17 0.17
CA GLU A 160 -9.69 -4.01 0.71
C GLU A 160 -11.19 -4.19 0.47
N ILE A 161 -11.97 -4.11 1.55
CA ILE A 161 -13.41 -4.34 1.49
C ILE A 161 -14.16 -3.22 0.76
N VAL A 162 -13.67 -1.97 0.83
CA VAL A 162 -14.33 -0.79 0.27
C VAL A 162 -13.95 -0.63 -1.22
N PRO A 163 -14.87 -0.83 -2.19
CA PRO A 163 -14.51 -0.91 -3.61
C PRO A 163 -13.79 0.32 -4.19
N PRO A 164 -14.13 1.59 -3.84
CA PRO A 164 -13.36 2.74 -4.28
C PRO A 164 -11.91 2.71 -3.77
N ARG A 165 -11.69 2.36 -2.50
CA ARG A 165 -10.35 2.24 -1.90
C ARG A 165 -9.55 1.08 -2.51
N ALA A 166 -10.22 -0.05 -2.81
CA ALA A 166 -9.61 -1.19 -3.48
C ALA A 166 -9.10 -0.85 -4.90
N ARG A 167 -9.75 0.07 -5.61
CA ARG A 167 -9.26 0.58 -6.91
C ARG A 167 -8.00 1.41 -6.75
N VAL A 168 -7.94 2.30 -5.74
CA VAL A 168 -6.74 3.07 -5.42
C VAL A 168 -5.58 2.14 -5.04
N LEU A 169 -5.85 1.11 -4.23
CA LEU A 169 -4.89 0.07 -3.89
C LEU A 169 -4.35 -0.62 -5.16
N ALA A 170 -5.24 -1.01 -6.08
CA ALA A 170 -4.84 -1.65 -7.35
C ALA A 170 -3.95 -0.74 -8.20
N ASP A 171 -4.29 0.55 -8.31
CA ASP A 171 -3.48 1.54 -9.03
C ASP A 171 -2.09 1.69 -8.40
N ASN A 172 -1.97 1.72 -7.06
CA ASN A 172 -0.71 1.82 -6.35
C ASN A 172 0.15 0.55 -6.47
N VAL A 173 -0.46 -0.64 -6.38
CA VAL A 173 0.24 -1.92 -6.57
C VAL A 173 0.73 -2.07 -8.02
N ILE A 174 -0.08 -1.68 -9.01
CA ILE A 174 0.32 -1.65 -10.42
C ILE A 174 1.49 -0.69 -10.63
N ARG A 175 1.43 0.51 -10.06
CA ARG A 175 2.51 1.51 -10.13
C ARG A 175 3.81 1.00 -9.51
N TRP A 176 3.72 0.24 -8.40
CA TRP A 176 4.89 -0.39 -7.78
C TRP A 176 5.54 -1.44 -8.67
N GLY A 177 4.74 -2.16 -9.45
CA GLY A 177 5.17 -2.96 -10.61
C GLY A 177 5.61 -4.39 -10.32
N HIS A 178 5.36 -4.93 -9.13
CA HIS A 178 5.77 -6.30 -8.78
C HIS A 178 4.84 -7.35 -9.39
N PRO A 179 5.36 -8.36 -10.14
CA PRO A 179 4.52 -9.30 -10.90
C PRO A 179 3.82 -10.37 -10.03
N ARG A 180 4.23 -10.53 -8.76
CA ARG A 180 3.68 -11.53 -7.83
C ARG A 180 2.65 -10.92 -6.89
N SER A 181 1.89 -9.94 -7.37
CA SER A 181 0.90 -9.22 -6.60
C SER A 181 -0.51 -9.53 -7.06
N VAL A 182 -1.42 -9.71 -6.11
CA VAL A 182 -2.85 -9.89 -6.35
C VAL A 182 -3.61 -8.87 -5.50
N VAL A 183 -4.57 -8.16 -6.10
CA VAL A 183 -5.47 -7.25 -5.38
C VAL A 183 -6.88 -7.79 -5.42
N THR A 184 -7.51 -7.86 -4.25
CA THR A 184 -8.87 -8.39 -4.06
C THR A 184 -9.77 -7.36 -3.35
N SER A 185 -11.10 -7.53 -3.50
CA SER A 185 -12.06 -6.70 -2.77
C SER A 185 -13.14 -7.59 -2.15
N ASN A 186 -12.90 -7.98 -0.88
CA ASN A 186 -13.72 -8.97 -0.19
C ASN A 186 -13.82 -8.66 1.30
N ALA A 187 -14.91 -9.14 1.93
CA ALA A 187 -15.05 -9.14 3.39
C ALA A 187 -14.09 -10.16 4.03
N PRO A 188 -13.60 -9.94 5.26
CA PRO A 188 -12.74 -10.87 5.99
C PRO A 188 -13.29 -12.31 6.04
N ALA A 189 -14.58 -12.48 6.29
CA ALA A 189 -15.25 -13.78 6.30
C ALA A 189 -15.19 -14.53 4.96
N GLN A 190 -15.11 -13.83 3.83
CA GLN A 190 -14.91 -14.47 2.53
C GLN A 190 -13.47 -14.97 2.37
N VAL A 191 -12.50 -14.17 2.83
CA VAL A 191 -11.08 -14.55 2.83
C VAL A 191 -10.84 -15.72 3.78
N GLY A 192 -11.51 -15.75 4.95
CA GLY A 192 -11.45 -16.83 5.93
C GLY A 192 -11.83 -18.21 5.40
N LYS A 193 -12.61 -18.28 4.30
CA LYS A 193 -12.96 -19.56 3.64
C LYS A 193 -11.77 -20.22 2.93
N LEU A 194 -10.69 -19.49 2.70
CA LEU A 194 -9.42 -20.02 2.20
C LEU A 194 -8.61 -20.65 3.35
N THR A 195 -9.13 -21.69 3.99
CA THR A 195 -8.56 -22.30 5.18
C THR A 195 -7.09 -22.67 4.98
N HIS A 196 -6.21 -22.23 5.91
CA HIS A 196 -4.76 -22.51 5.92
C HIS A 196 -4.02 -22.11 4.63
N PHE A 197 -4.54 -21.12 3.92
CA PHE A 197 -3.96 -20.68 2.67
C PHE A 197 -2.73 -19.79 2.87
N PHE A 198 -2.76 -18.90 3.86
CA PHE A 198 -1.71 -17.91 4.09
C PHE A 198 -0.72 -18.34 5.16
N ASP A 199 0.56 -18.02 4.95
CA ASP A 199 1.63 -18.17 5.93
C ASP A 199 1.69 -16.97 6.86
N VAL A 200 1.37 -15.79 6.32
CA VAL A 200 1.42 -14.51 7.02
C VAL A 200 0.18 -13.71 6.67
N ILE A 201 -0.48 -13.18 7.69
CA ILE A 201 -1.56 -12.20 7.54
C ILE A 201 -1.12 -10.91 8.26
N ALA A 202 -1.08 -9.80 7.54
CA ALA A 202 -1.01 -8.47 8.13
C ALA A 202 -2.42 -7.88 8.19
N ALA A 203 -2.81 -7.42 9.35
CA ALA A 203 -4.11 -6.84 9.64
C ALA A 203 -3.92 -5.43 10.22
N ASP A 204 -3.81 -4.43 9.32
CA ASP A 204 -3.88 -3.01 9.68
C ASP A 204 -5.36 -2.63 9.77
N VAL A 205 -5.94 -2.93 10.91
CA VAL A 205 -7.40 -2.92 11.06
C VAL A 205 -7.97 -1.51 11.16
N PRO A 206 -9.24 -1.29 10.73
CA PRO A 206 -9.94 -0.05 10.99
C PRO A 206 -9.95 0.25 12.49
N CYS A 207 -9.58 1.46 12.88
CA CYS A 207 -9.44 1.88 14.27
C CYS A 207 -10.02 3.29 14.50
N SER A 208 -10.03 3.76 15.74
CA SER A 208 -10.52 5.09 16.11
C SER A 208 -9.68 6.25 15.55
N GLY A 209 -8.50 5.97 15.02
CA GLY A 209 -7.68 6.92 14.25
C GLY A 209 -7.03 8.02 15.08
N GLU A 210 -6.77 7.81 16.36
CA GLU A 210 -6.16 8.80 17.27
C GLU A 210 -4.81 9.31 16.76
N GLY A 211 -4.02 8.45 16.09
CA GLY A 211 -2.75 8.80 15.45
C GLY A 211 -2.90 9.68 14.20
N MET A 212 -4.13 9.89 13.71
CA MET A 212 -4.40 10.78 12.56
C MET A 212 -4.80 12.19 13.00
N MET A 213 -5.10 12.42 14.28
CA MET A 213 -5.59 13.71 14.80
C MET A 213 -4.67 14.89 14.49
N ARG A 214 -3.35 14.65 14.40
CA ARG A 214 -2.37 15.68 14.03
C ARG A 214 -2.53 16.18 12.59
N LYS A 215 -3.14 15.39 11.70
CA LYS A 215 -3.24 15.67 10.26
C LYS A 215 -4.67 15.90 9.77
N ASP A 216 -5.65 15.51 10.55
CA ASP A 216 -7.04 15.45 10.12
C ASP A 216 -7.98 15.91 11.24
N ASP A 217 -8.51 17.13 11.07
CA ASP A 217 -9.50 17.70 12.00
C ASP A 217 -10.77 16.86 12.07
N GLU A 218 -11.09 16.11 11.01
CA GLU A 218 -12.27 15.22 11.00
C GLU A 218 -12.05 14.03 11.95
N ALA A 219 -10.82 13.53 12.07
CA ALA A 219 -10.49 12.49 13.05
C ALA A 219 -10.73 12.97 14.48
N VAL A 220 -10.40 14.23 14.78
CA VAL A 220 -10.70 14.86 16.09
C VAL A 220 -12.21 14.97 16.31
N ALA A 221 -12.95 15.46 15.30
CA ALA A 221 -14.38 15.69 15.40
C ALA A 221 -15.22 14.40 15.54
N GLN A 222 -14.76 13.30 14.95
CA GLN A 222 -15.46 12.01 14.99
C GLN A 222 -15.12 11.17 16.21
N TRP A 223 -13.99 11.46 16.87
CA TRP A 223 -13.51 10.64 17.97
C TRP A 223 -14.46 10.70 19.19
N SER A 224 -14.69 9.55 19.79
CA SER A 224 -15.41 9.41 21.07
C SER A 224 -15.07 8.06 21.71
N PRO A 225 -15.26 7.90 23.04
CA PRO A 225 -15.13 6.60 23.71
C PRO A 225 -16.00 5.50 23.07
N ALA A 226 -17.20 5.86 22.62
CA ALA A 226 -18.08 4.92 21.93
C ALA A 226 -17.52 4.46 20.58
N LEU A 227 -16.84 5.34 19.84
CA LEU A 227 -16.14 4.97 18.60
C LEU A 227 -15.01 3.99 18.88
N VAL A 228 -14.22 4.20 19.93
CA VAL A 228 -13.15 3.28 20.37
C VAL A 228 -13.72 1.88 20.64
N GLU A 229 -14.83 1.79 21.40
CA GLU A 229 -15.48 0.50 21.69
C GLU A 229 -16.00 -0.19 20.42
N GLN A 230 -16.64 0.55 19.52
CA GLN A 230 -17.12 0.03 18.23
C GLN A 230 -15.97 -0.47 17.35
N CYS A 231 -14.85 0.25 17.32
CA CYS A 231 -13.66 -0.17 16.58
C CYS A 231 -13.06 -1.44 17.17
N ALA A 232 -12.90 -1.52 18.49
CA ALA A 232 -12.39 -2.71 19.16
C ALA A 232 -13.27 -3.95 18.88
N GLN A 233 -14.59 -3.80 18.93
CA GLN A 233 -15.52 -4.89 18.57
C GLN A 233 -15.37 -5.31 17.11
N ARG A 234 -15.27 -4.34 16.19
CA ARG A 234 -15.07 -4.61 14.76
C ARG A 234 -13.75 -5.33 14.50
N GLN A 235 -12.69 -4.99 15.19
CA GLN A 235 -11.37 -5.62 15.08
C GLN A 235 -11.43 -7.09 15.51
N ARG A 236 -12.15 -7.41 16.60
CA ARG A 236 -12.40 -8.80 17.03
C ARG A 236 -13.11 -9.61 15.94
N GLU A 237 -14.16 -9.04 15.34
CA GLU A 237 -14.90 -9.68 14.25
C GLU A 237 -13.98 -9.94 13.04
N ILE A 238 -13.21 -8.95 12.60
CA ILE A 238 -12.28 -9.05 11.48
C ILE A 238 -11.24 -10.16 11.70
N LEU A 239 -10.64 -10.17 12.89
CA LEU A 239 -9.61 -11.17 13.23
C LEU A 239 -10.21 -12.58 13.33
N THR A 240 -11.35 -12.74 13.96
CA THR A 240 -12.06 -14.03 14.07
C THR A 240 -12.44 -14.56 12.69
N ASP A 241 -12.97 -13.70 11.83
CA ASP A 241 -13.40 -14.04 10.48
C ASP A 241 -12.25 -14.52 9.58
N VAL A 242 -11.07 -13.87 9.67
CA VAL A 242 -9.93 -14.20 8.82
C VAL A 242 -9.04 -15.31 9.40
N TRP A 243 -9.15 -15.60 10.71
CA TRP A 243 -8.28 -16.52 11.42
C TRP A 243 -8.15 -17.93 10.78
N PRO A 244 -9.22 -18.53 10.24
CA PRO A 244 -9.11 -19.80 9.55
C PRO A 244 -8.18 -19.80 8.33
N ALA A 245 -8.01 -18.65 7.68
CA ALA A 245 -7.15 -18.52 6.50
C ALA A 245 -5.65 -18.56 6.84
N LEU A 246 -5.26 -18.21 8.07
CA LEU A 246 -3.91 -18.36 8.56
C LEU A 246 -3.63 -19.83 8.89
N ARG A 247 -2.52 -20.40 8.36
CA ARG A 247 -2.14 -21.77 8.71
C ARG A 247 -1.68 -21.87 10.17
N PRO A 248 -1.74 -23.04 10.80
CA PRO A 248 -1.05 -23.31 12.07
C PRO A 248 0.45 -23.01 11.92
N GLY A 249 1.06 -22.39 12.93
CA GLY A 249 2.43 -21.89 12.89
C GLY A 249 2.66 -20.65 12.01
N GLY A 250 1.63 -20.13 11.34
CA GLY A 250 1.69 -18.91 10.56
C GLY A 250 1.75 -17.64 11.42
N LEU A 251 2.12 -16.51 10.82
CA LEU A 251 2.30 -15.23 11.52
C LEU A 251 1.12 -14.30 11.28
N LEU A 252 0.61 -13.68 12.34
CA LEU A 252 -0.27 -12.52 12.28
C LEU A 252 0.54 -11.27 12.67
N ILE A 253 0.55 -10.25 11.80
CA ILE A 253 1.07 -8.91 12.10
C ILE A 253 -0.16 -8.02 12.28
N TYR A 254 -0.42 -7.62 13.51
CA TYR A 254 -1.54 -6.76 13.89
C TYR A 254 -1.07 -5.31 14.00
N SER A 255 -1.80 -4.35 13.46
CA SER A 255 -1.49 -2.92 13.63
C SER A 255 -2.73 -2.04 13.64
N THR A 256 -2.61 -0.90 14.33
CA THR A 256 -3.59 0.19 14.37
C THR A 256 -2.87 1.54 14.31
N CYS A 257 -3.58 2.60 13.94
CA CYS A 257 -3.10 3.98 14.07
C CYS A 257 -3.76 4.68 15.25
N THR A 258 -3.75 4.08 16.44
CA THR A 258 -4.37 4.62 17.65
C THR A 258 -3.50 4.43 18.87
N TYR A 259 -3.80 5.16 19.97
CA TYR A 259 -3.01 5.10 21.21
C TYR A 259 -3.70 4.29 22.32
N ASN A 260 -5.04 4.14 22.30
CA ASN A 260 -5.76 3.52 23.39
C ASN A 260 -5.45 2.03 23.56
N ARG A 261 -5.60 1.54 24.80
CA ARG A 261 -5.34 0.14 25.13
C ARG A 261 -6.40 -0.82 24.63
N GLN A 262 -7.64 -0.36 24.44
CA GLN A 262 -8.75 -1.22 24.05
C GLN A 262 -8.54 -1.81 22.64
N GLU A 263 -8.01 -0.99 21.74
CA GLU A 263 -7.73 -1.38 20.36
C GLU A 263 -6.30 -1.95 20.19
N ASN A 264 -5.43 -1.78 21.18
CA ASN A 264 -4.03 -2.21 21.13
C ASN A 264 -3.79 -3.42 22.03
N GLU A 265 -3.42 -3.23 23.28
CA GLU A 265 -3.03 -4.33 24.19
C GLU A 265 -4.19 -5.28 24.49
N ALA A 266 -5.40 -4.78 24.70
CA ALA A 266 -6.54 -5.66 24.94
C ALA A 266 -6.87 -6.53 23.71
N MET A 267 -6.55 -6.04 22.50
CA MET A 267 -6.66 -6.84 21.29
C MET A 267 -5.52 -7.85 21.19
N ALA A 268 -4.29 -7.47 21.58
CA ALA A 268 -3.16 -8.40 21.69
C ALA A 268 -3.48 -9.56 22.65
N ASP A 269 -4.04 -9.24 23.82
CA ASP A 269 -4.50 -10.24 24.81
C ASP A 269 -5.61 -11.14 24.25
N PHE A 270 -6.54 -10.59 23.48
CA PHE A 270 -7.60 -11.35 22.79
C PHE A 270 -7.01 -12.35 21.79
N ILE A 271 -6.04 -11.93 20.97
CA ILE A 271 -5.37 -12.78 19.99
C ILE A 271 -4.70 -13.97 20.67
N VAL A 272 -4.01 -13.74 21.80
CA VAL A 272 -3.32 -14.80 22.55
C VAL A 272 -4.34 -15.73 23.21
N ARG A 273 -5.33 -15.20 23.93
CA ARG A 273 -6.21 -16.01 24.81
C ARG A 273 -7.35 -16.67 24.06
N GLU A 274 -7.95 -15.97 23.08
CA GLU A 274 -9.19 -16.40 22.43
C GLU A 274 -8.92 -17.03 21.06
N LEU A 275 -7.92 -16.54 20.31
CA LEU A 275 -7.60 -17.09 18.99
C LEU A 275 -6.51 -18.17 19.03
N GLY A 276 -5.81 -18.36 20.16
CA GLY A 276 -4.76 -19.37 20.33
C GLY A 276 -3.51 -18.98 19.52
N ALA A 277 -2.77 -18.01 20.06
CA ALA A 277 -1.52 -17.55 19.45
C ALA A 277 -0.51 -17.18 20.53
N THR A 278 0.77 -17.25 20.17
CA THR A 278 1.90 -16.83 20.99
C THR A 278 2.43 -15.50 20.49
N SER A 279 2.57 -14.51 21.39
CA SER A 279 3.18 -13.21 21.06
C SER A 279 4.67 -13.36 20.80
N LEU A 280 5.15 -12.71 19.72
CA LEU A 280 6.56 -12.76 19.30
C LEU A 280 7.24 -11.43 19.50
N GLU A 281 8.47 -11.51 20.05
CA GLU A 281 9.36 -10.36 20.12
C GLU A 281 10.02 -10.08 18.76
N VAL A 282 10.07 -8.80 18.38
CA VAL A 282 10.82 -8.31 17.22
C VAL A 282 11.97 -7.45 17.75
N PRO A 283 13.24 -7.73 17.38
CA PRO A 283 14.38 -6.94 17.84
C PRO A 283 14.22 -5.46 17.46
N VAL A 284 14.39 -4.56 18.42
CA VAL A 284 14.40 -3.10 18.22
C VAL A 284 15.60 -2.48 18.91
N GLU A 285 16.19 -1.47 18.30
CA GLU A 285 17.27 -0.71 18.92
C GLU A 285 16.70 0.32 19.90
N SER A 286 17.29 0.45 21.08
CA SER A 286 16.85 1.42 22.08
C SER A 286 16.90 2.87 21.58
N SER A 287 17.80 3.16 20.65
CA SER A 287 17.93 4.46 19.98
C SER A 287 16.71 4.86 19.14
N TRP A 288 15.85 3.92 18.77
CA TRP A 288 14.64 4.21 18.00
C TRP A 288 13.51 4.83 18.84
N ASN A 289 13.63 4.85 20.16
CA ASN A 289 12.64 5.39 21.10
C ASN A 289 11.21 4.82 20.95
N ILE A 290 11.09 3.63 20.40
CA ILE A 290 9.80 2.92 20.28
C ILE A 290 9.39 2.47 21.68
N HIS A 291 8.18 2.83 22.09
CA HIS A 291 7.67 2.46 23.40
C HIS A 291 7.11 1.03 23.40
N PRO A 292 7.40 0.18 24.39
CA PRO A 292 6.81 -1.14 24.50
C PRO A 292 5.29 -1.08 24.76
N ALA A 293 4.61 -2.23 24.70
CA ALA A 293 3.23 -2.37 25.12
C ALA A 293 3.02 -1.94 26.58
N ILE A 294 1.84 -1.41 26.89
CA ILE A 294 1.51 -0.87 28.21
C ILE A 294 0.49 -1.76 28.91
N GLY A 295 0.89 -2.40 30.02
CA GLY A 295 -0.03 -3.19 30.85
C GLY A 295 -0.57 -4.45 30.17
N SER A 296 0.26 -5.12 29.37
CA SER A 296 0.07 -6.45 28.78
C SER A 296 1.40 -7.19 28.79
N ASP A 297 1.36 -8.50 28.88
CA ASP A 297 2.53 -9.38 28.76
C ASP A 297 2.89 -9.65 27.29
N CYS A 298 2.09 -9.17 26.33
CA CYS A 298 2.37 -9.29 24.92
C CYS A 298 3.43 -8.30 24.46
N HIS A 299 4.32 -8.73 23.55
CA HIS A 299 5.22 -7.83 22.86
C HIS A 299 4.47 -6.92 21.91
N GLY A 300 4.58 -5.61 22.09
CA GLY A 300 3.96 -4.59 21.28
C GLY A 300 4.84 -3.36 21.13
N TYR A 301 4.71 -2.68 20.00
CA TYR A 301 5.55 -1.56 19.58
C TYR A 301 4.68 -0.34 19.34
N ARG A 302 4.86 0.68 20.18
CA ARG A 302 4.10 1.93 20.13
C ARG A 302 4.94 3.05 19.57
N PHE A 303 4.49 3.63 18.48
CA PHE A 303 5.05 4.84 17.90
C PHE A 303 4.21 6.03 18.35
N MET A 304 4.86 7.01 18.92
CA MET A 304 4.21 8.21 19.46
C MET A 304 4.98 9.45 19.02
N PRO A 305 4.33 10.48 18.45
CA PRO A 305 5.02 11.60 17.80
C PRO A 305 5.88 12.48 18.70
N HIS A 306 5.75 12.38 20.02
CA HIS A 306 6.66 13.04 20.96
C HIS A 306 7.97 12.25 21.23
N ARG A 307 8.07 11.01 20.74
CA ARG A 307 9.23 10.12 20.91
C ARG A 307 9.92 9.82 19.59
N VAL A 308 9.19 9.78 18.49
CA VAL A 308 9.68 9.39 17.16
C VAL A 308 9.22 10.36 16.10
N ASP A 309 10.02 10.54 15.06
CA ASP A 309 9.64 11.31 13.88
C ASP A 309 8.68 10.50 13.00
N GLY A 310 7.42 10.40 13.43
CA GLY A 310 6.38 9.62 12.76
C GLY A 310 5.03 9.84 13.40
N GLU A 311 4.01 9.21 12.85
CA GLU A 311 2.65 9.26 13.38
C GLU A 311 2.39 8.14 14.39
N GLY A 312 1.21 8.22 15.04
CA GLY A 312 0.76 7.18 15.95
C GLY A 312 0.59 5.84 15.25
N LEU A 313 1.23 4.81 15.78
CA LEU A 313 1.10 3.43 15.33
C LEU A 313 1.27 2.49 16.53
N PHE A 314 0.48 1.43 16.55
CA PHE A 314 0.75 0.23 17.35
C PHE A 314 0.95 -0.95 16.41
N MET A 315 1.94 -1.80 16.72
CA MET A 315 2.15 -3.05 16.00
C MET A 315 2.53 -4.16 16.97
N ALA A 316 2.00 -5.36 16.74
CA ALA A 316 2.34 -6.57 17.49
C ALA A 316 2.33 -7.78 16.55
N VAL A 317 3.14 -8.78 16.86
CA VAL A 317 3.30 -9.98 16.04
C VAL A 317 2.97 -11.22 16.84
N PHE A 318 2.24 -12.13 16.22
CA PHE A 318 1.79 -13.37 16.86
C PHE A 318 2.04 -14.56 15.93
N ARG A 319 2.33 -15.70 16.52
CA ARG A 319 2.38 -16.99 15.85
C ARG A 319 1.13 -17.78 16.23
N LYS A 320 0.34 -18.19 15.23
CA LYS A 320 -0.80 -19.08 15.46
C LYS A 320 -0.32 -20.43 16.01
N ASP A 321 -0.92 -20.87 17.12
CA ASP A 321 -0.52 -22.12 17.78
C ASP A 321 -0.76 -23.34 16.88
N GLY A 322 -0.01 -24.41 17.17
CA GLY A 322 -0.04 -25.65 16.41
C GLY A 322 0.94 -25.66 15.23
N GLU A 323 1.08 -26.83 14.62
CA GLU A 323 1.87 -27.07 13.43
C GLU A 323 0.97 -27.65 12.34
N GLY A 324 1.17 -27.25 11.10
CA GLY A 324 0.41 -27.79 9.98
C GLY A 324 0.95 -27.31 8.63
N PRO A 325 0.80 -28.13 7.59
CA PRO A 325 1.20 -27.74 6.25
C PRO A 325 0.29 -26.64 5.70
N ARG A 326 0.81 -25.91 4.72
CA ARG A 326 -0.04 -25.08 3.84
C ARG A 326 -1.09 -25.95 3.17
N GLN A 327 -2.23 -25.37 2.84
CA GLN A 327 -3.18 -26.00 1.93
C GLN A 327 -2.51 -26.30 0.59
N ASP A 328 -2.50 -27.57 0.19
CA ASP A 328 -2.03 -28.00 -1.14
C ASP A 328 -3.10 -27.63 -2.19
N ILE A 329 -2.73 -26.75 -3.12
CA ILE A 329 -3.65 -26.24 -4.14
C ILE A 329 -3.45 -27.05 -5.41
N ARG A 330 -4.33 -28.01 -5.65
CA ARG A 330 -4.38 -28.77 -6.90
C ARG A 330 -5.56 -28.29 -7.75
N ILE A 331 -5.26 -27.58 -8.82
CA ILE A 331 -6.27 -27.21 -9.82
C ILE A 331 -6.18 -28.20 -10.96
N LYS A 332 -7.31 -28.84 -11.26
CA LYS A 332 -7.43 -29.65 -12.50
C LYS A 332 -7.26 -28.70 -13.68
N GLU A 333 -6.19 -28.85 -14.44
CA GLU A 333 -6.01 -28.12 -15.69
C GLU A 333 -7.23 -28.43 -16.59
N LYS A 334 -8.11 -27.44 -16.75
CA LYS A 334 -8.97 -27.43 -17.94
C LYS A 334 -8.02 -27.15 -19.10
N ASN A 335 -7.96 -28.06 -20.07
CA ASN A 335 -7.29 -27.84 -21.36
C ASN A 335 -7.83 -26.52 -21.96
N THR A 336 -7.27 -25.40 -21.57
CA THR A 336 -7.43 -24.14 -22.28
C THR A 336 -6.71 -24.34 -23.60
N LYS A 337 -7.46 -24.26 -24.72
CA LYS A 337 -6.86 -24.09 -26.05
C LYS A 337 -5.70 -23.15 -25.88
N LYS A 338 -4.51 -23.45 -26.48
CA LYS A 338 -3.38 -22.53 -26.52
C LYS A 338 -3.94 -21.17 -26.86
N ALA A 339 -4.14 -20.32 -25.85
CA ALA A 339 -4.43 -18.91 -26.08
C ALA A 339 -3.23 -18.40 -26.86
N ASP A 340 -3.46 -17.62 -27.92
CA ASP A 340 -2.39 -16.89 -28.55
C ASP A 340 -1.63 -16.17 -27.43
N GLU A 341 -0.34 -16.49 -27.26
CA GLU A 341 0.50 -15.96 -26.19
C GLU A 341 0.80 -14.48 -26.45
N ILE A 342 -0.28 -13.67 -26.48
CA ILE A 342 -0.24 -12.25 -26.80
C ILE A 342 0.61 -11.53 -25.75
N GLY A 343 1.71 -10.92 -26.22
CA GLY A 343 2.62 -10.15 -25.38
C GLY A 343 3.69 -10.99 -24.68
N LYS A 344 3.88 -12.27 -25.04
CA LYS A 344 4.93 -13.10 -24.47
C LYS A 344 6.32 -12.48 -24.63
N ASN A 345 6.62 -11.98 -25.81
CA ASN A 345 7.89 -11.31 -26.14
C ASN A 345 8.07 -9.94 -25.48
N TRP A 346 7.08 -9.45 -24.74
CA TRP A 346 7.19 -8.21 -23.96
C TRP A 346 7.68 -8.44 -22.53
N LEU A 347 7.86 -9.72 -22.14
CA LEU A 347 8.32 -10.11 -20.81
C LEU A 347 9.78 -10.56 -20.83
N SER A 348 10.52 -10.13 -19.83
CA SER A 348 11.81 -10.72 -19.50
C SER A 348 11.56 -12.08 -18.85
N GLY A 349 12.29 -13.13 -19.26
CA GLY A 349 12.07 -14.48 -18.76
C GLY A 349 10.67 -15.01 -19.05
N SER A 350 10.17 -14.81 -20.27
CA SER A 350 8.77 -15.11 -20.67
C SER A 350 8.34 -16.56 -20.39
N ASP A 351 9.27 -17.51 -20.34
CA ASP A 351 9.00 -18.92 -20.05
C ASP A 351 8.71 -19.19 -18.56
N GLU A 352 8.96 -18.22 -17.69
CA GLU A 352 8.59 -18.26 -16.28
C GLU A 352 7.12 -17.85 -16.03
N TYR A 353 6.38 -17.50 -17.10
CA TYR A 353 5.01 -17.00 -17.01
C TYR A 353 4.02 -17.89 -17.76
N VAL A 354 2.85 -18.05 -17.17
CA VAL A 354 1.66 -18.56 -17.87
C VAL A 354 0.85 -17.35 -18.33
N ILE A 355 0.62 -17.27 -19.65
CA ILE A 355 -0.21 -16.23 -20.26
C ILE A 355 -1.60 -16.78 -20.47
N GLY A 356 -2.60 -16.06 -19.97
CA GLY A 356 -4.01 -16.40 -20.11
C GLY A 356 -4.83 -15.20 -20.54
N GLN A 357 -6.03 -15.45 -21.07
CA GLN A 357 -6.98 -14.41 -21.44
C GLN A 357 -8.13 -14.35 -20.43
N GLN A 358 -8.45 -13.16 -19.96
CA GLN A 358 -9.60 -12.89 -19.09
C GLN A 358 -10.45 -11.77 -19.72
N GLY A 359 -11.55 -12.14 -20.34
CA GLY A 359 -12.30 -11.21 -21.18
C GLY A 359 -11.44 -10.71 -22.35
N ASP A 360 -11.28 -9.41 -22.44
CA ASP A 360 -10.43 -8.73 -23.43
C ASP A 360 -8.97 -8.53 -22.96
N LEU A 361 -8.63 -8.95 -21.73
CA LEU A 361 -7.29 -8.76 -21.17
C LEU A 361 -6.40 -10.00 -21.36
N SER A 362 -5.18 -9.81 -21.90
CA SER A 362 -4.08 -10.77 -21.83
C SER A 362 -3.31 -10.52 -20.54
N ILE A 363 -3.14 -11.56 -19.72
CA ILE A 363 -2.52 -11.47 -18.39
C ILE A 363 -1.44 -12.53 -18.25
N ALA A 364 -0.27 -12.13 -17.79
CA ALA A 364 0.83 -13.03 -17.41
C ALA A 364 0.85 -13.23 -15.90
N VAL A 365 0.92 -14.48 -15.47
CA VAL A 365 1.07 -14.86 -14.07
C VAL A 365 2.34 -15.71 -13.94
N PRO A 366 3.23 -15.45 -12.97
CA PRO A 366 4.38 -16.32 -12.72
C PRO A 366 3.94 -17.77 -12.53
N MET A 367 4.66 -18.69 -13.17
CA MET A 367 4.25 -20.10 -13.31
C MET A 367 4.13 -20.80 -11.94
N ASP A 368 5.00 -20.46 -11.01
CA ASP A 368 5.08 -21.08 -9.69
C ASP A 368 3.95 -20.65 -8.71
N ILE A 369 3.22 -19.56 -9.02
CA ILE A 369 2.05 -19.11 -8.24
C ILE A 369 0.74 -19.24 -9.02
N ARG A 370 0.74 -19.89 -10.17
CA ARG A 370 -0.45 -20.00 -11.04
C ARG A 370 -1.64 -20.66 -10.34
N ASN A 371 -1.38 -21.68 -9.53
CA ASN A 371 -2.41 -22.44 -8.81
C ASN A 371 -3.03 -21.58 -7.70
N GLU A 372 -2.22 -20.83 -6.98
CA GLU A 372 -2.63 -19.88 -5.96
C GLU A 372 -3.53 -18.78 -6.55
N VAL A 373 -3.10 -18.19 -7.65
CA VAL A 373 -3.88 -17.15 -8.35
C VAL A 373 -5.20 -17.72 -8.87
N ALA A 374 -5.20 -18.94 -9.37
CA ALA A 374 -6.43 -19.59 -9.83
C ALA A 374 -7.39 -19.92 -8.67
N ALA A 375 -6.87 -20.36 -7.50
CA ALA A 375 -7.68 -20.56 -6.30
C ALA A 375 -8.28 -19.27 -5.78
N LEU A 376 -7.48 -18.19 -5.74
CA LEU A 376 -7.96 -16.85 -5.37
C LEU A 376 -9.08 -16.39 -6.29
N ARG A 377 -8.93 -16.53 -7.61
CA ARG A 377 -9.98 -16.17 -8.60
C ARG A 377 -11.25 -16.99 -8.47
N ALA A 378 -11.14 -18.25 -8.05
CA ALA A 378 -12.30 -19.12 -7.84
C ALA A 378 -13.11 -18.74 -6.58
N SER A 379 -12.47 -18.14 -5.58
CA SER A 379 -13.03 -17.90 -4.25
C SER A 379 -13.30 -16.43 -3.94
N LEU A 380 -12.56 -15.51 -4.58
CA LEU A 380 -12.55 -14.09 -4.26
C LEU A 380 -12.81 -13.22 -5.49
N ASN A 381 -13.27 -11.99 -5.24
CA ASN A 381 -13.33 -10.93 -6.25
C ASN A 381 -11.92 -10.34 -6.46
N VAL A 382 -11.25 -10.76 -7.53
CA VAL A 382 -9.88 -10.36 -7.89
C VAL A 382 -9.91 -9.20 -8.88
N LEU A 383 -9.36 -8.05 -8.49
CA LEU A 383 -9.27 -6.83 -9.31
C LEU A 383 -8.00 -6.78 -10.17
N HIS A 384 -6.91 -7.34 -9.63
CA HIS A 384 -5.61 -7.40 -10.29
C HIS A 384 -4.88 -8.68 -9.89
N ALA A 385 -4.17 -9.31 -10.83
CA ALA A 385 -3.28 -10.44 -10.54
C ALA A 385 -2.23 -10.55 -11.64
N GLY A 386 -0.96 -10.67 -11.25
CA GLY A 386 0.15 -10.76 -12.20
C GLY A 386 0.38 -9.47 -12.98
N VAL A 387 0.66 -9.59 -14.28
CA VAL A 387 0.90 -8.46 -15.19
C VAL A 387 -0.15 -8.44 -16.29
N LYS A 388 -0.98 -7.41 -16.35
CA LYS A 388 -1.87 -7.17 -17.48
C LYS A 388 -1.03 -6.72 -18.67
N LEU A 389 -0.92 -7.55 -19.70
CA LEU A 389 -0.06 -7.32 -20.86
C LEU A 389 -0.72 -6.40 -21.89
N ALA A 390 -1.94 -6.73 -22.28
CA ALA A 390 -2.66 -6.02 -23.33
C ALA A 390 -4.18 -6.09 -23.17
N THR A 391 -4.86 -5.13 -23.78
CA THR A 391 -6.29 -5.23 -24.11
C THR A 391 -6.41 -5.65 -25.57
N VAL A 392 -7.16 -6.72 -25.85
CA VAL A 392 -7.36 -7.32 -27.17
C VAL A 392 -8.76 -6.99 -27.65
N MET A 393 -8.88 -6.18 -28.69
CA MET A 393 -10.15 -5.74 -29.27
C MET A 393 -10.20 -6.15 -30.74
N GLY A 394 -10.77 -7.31 -31.03
CA GLY A 394 -10.75 -7.90 -32.36
C GLY A 394 -9.32 -8.15 -32.86
N ARG A 395 -8.89 -7.46 -33.92
CA ARG A 395 -7.52 -7.54 -34.46
C ARG A 395 -6.53 -6.58 -33.80
N LYS A 396 -6.99 -5.71 -32.91
CA LYS A 396 -6.16 -4.68 -32.30
C LYS A 396 -5.71 -5.15 -30.92
N THR A 397 -4.39 -5.14 -30.70
CA THR A 397 -3.75 -5.39 -29.40
C THR A 397 -3.16 -4.09 -28.89
N VAL A 398 -3.63 -3.64 -27.73
CA VAL A 398 -3.19 -2.38 -27.10
C VAL A 398 -2.43 -2.74 -25.81
N PRO A 399 -1.14 -2.38 -25.68
CA PRO A 399 -0.39 -2.67 -24.46
C PRO A 399 -1.03 -1.97 -23.26
N HIS A 400 -1.12 -2.71 -22.15
CA HIS A 400 -1.76 -2.22 -20.94
C HIS A 400 -0.77 -1.43 -20.08
N HIS A 401 -1.22 -0.37 -19.39
CA HIS A 401 -0.39 0.46 -18.52
C HIS A 401 0.37 -0.36 -17.44
N ALA A 402 -0.25 -1.41 -16.89
CA ALA A 402 0.42 -2.29 -15.92
C ALA A 402 1.70 -2.95 -16.48
N LEU A 403 1.78 -3.19 -17.80
CA LEU A 403 3.00 -3.68 -18.43
C LEU A 403 4.09 -2.62 -18.43
N ALA A 404 3.76 -1.35 -18.74
CA ALA A 404 4.74 -0.26 -18.67
C ALA A 404 5.36 -0.13 -17.27
N MET A 405 4.52 -0.30 -16.24
CA MET A 405 4.92 -0.22 -14.83
C MET A 405 5.57 -1.50 -14.30
N SER A 406 5.47 -2.63 -15.00
CA SER A 406 5.97 -3.91 -14.47
C SER A 406 7.50 -4.01 -14.52
N THR A 407 8.09 -4.52 -13.44
CA THR A 407 9.51 -4.92 -13.40
C THR A 407 9.82 -6.17 -14.24
N ALA A 408 8.77 -6.89 -14.65
CA ALA A 408 8.88 -8.05 -15.55
C ALA A 408 8.90 -7.68 -17.06
N ARG A 409 8.65 -6.41 -17.39
CA ARG A 409 8.70 -5.97 -18.79
C ARG A 409 10.14 -6.07 -19.33
N ALA A 410 10.32 -6.68 -20.51
CA ALA A 410 11.61 -6.68 -21.19
C ALA A 410 12.04 -5.25 -21.56
N ALA A 411 13.31 -4.94 -21.35
CA ALA A 411 13.81 -3.57 -21.51
C ALA A 411 13.66 -3.04 -22.94
N ASP A 412 13.80 -3.93 -23.91
CA ASP A 412 13.75 -3.68 -25.36
C ASP A 412 12.40 -3.96 -26.02
N ALA A 413 11.38 -4.30 -25.23
CA ALA A 413 10.06 -4.67 -25.75
C ALA A 413 9.36 -3.53 -26.53
N PHE A 414 9.68 -2.28 -26.19
CA PHE A 414 9.12 -1.08 -26.84
C PHE A 414 10.17 0.03 -26.91
N PRO A 415 10.14 0.85 -27.97
CA PRO A 415 10.94 2.06 -28.02
C PRO A 415 10.60 3.00 -26.87
N VAL A 416 11.62 3.62 -26.26
CA VAL A 416 11.47 4.62 -25.21
C VAL A 416 11.63 6.01 -25.81
N CYS A 417 10.66 6.89 -25.56
CA CYS A 417 10.69 8.29 -25.97
C CYS A 417 10.82 9.16 -24.72
N GLU A 418 11.97 9.80 -24.57
CA GLU A 418 12.27 10.72 -23.48
C GLU A 418 11.60 12.05 -23.72
N MET A 419 10.97 12.63 -22.67
CA MET A 419 10.25 13.89 -22.72
C MET A 419 10.89 14.91 -21.80
N ASP A 420 10.78 16.20 -22.14
CA ASP A 420 10.99 17.28 -21.20
C ASP A 420 9.92 17.28 -20.11
N TYR A 421 10.15 17.99 -19.01
CA TYR A 421 9.26 18.00 -17.86
C TYR A 421 7.84 18.49 -18.18
N GLN A 422 7.71 19.57 -18.95
CA GLN A 422 6.41 20.15 -19.29
C GLN A 422 5.60 19.21 -20.18
N THR A 423 6.23 18.55 -21.14
CA THR A 423 5.61 17.54 -21.99
C THR A 423 5.20 16.30 -21.18
N ALA A 424 6.02 15.89 -20.20
CA ALA A 424 5.68 14.80 -19.29
C ALA A 424 4.45 15.13 -18.42
N LEU A 425 4.34 16.37 -17.89
CA LEU A 425 3.14 16.79 -17.16
C LEU A 425 1.88 16.81 -18.06
N ARG A 426 1.99 17.28 -19.31
CA ARG A 426 0.87 17.20 -20.28
C ARG A 426 0.46 15.77 -20.55
N TYR A 427 1.43 14.85 -20.67
CA TYR A 427 1.14 13.41 -20.77
C TYR A 427 0.40 12.90 -19.53
N LEU A 428 0.84 13.22 -18.33
CA LEU A 428 0.20 12.82 -17.08
C LEU A 428 -1.21 13.43 -16.89
N ARG A 429 -1.50 14.53 -17.53
CA ARG A 429 -2.86 15.10 -17.63
C ARG A 429 -3.76 14.39 -18.63
N GLY A 430 -3.19 13.49 -19.44
CA GLY A 430 -3.91 12.76 -20.49
C GLY A 430 -4.08 13.55 -21.78
N GLU A 431 -3.29 14.59 -21.99
CA GLU A 431 -3.27 15.39 -23.22
C GLU A 431 -2.57 14.63 -24.36
N SER A 432 -2.90 14.99 -25.58
CA SER A 432 -2.15 14.55 -26.76
C SER A 432 -0.79 15.23 -26.77
N ILE A 433 0.27 14.45 -27.05
CA ILE A 433 1.64 14.93 -27.09
C ILE A 433 2.25 14.61 -28.45
N THR A 434 3.35 15.28 -28.79
CA THR A 434 4.23 14.90 -29.89
C THR A 434 5.39 14.09 -29.32
N VAL A 435 5.76 13.01 -29.97
CA VAL A 435 6.89 12.16 -29.57
C VAL A 435 7.84 11.97 -30.74
N ASP A 436 9.11 12.15 -30.50
CA ASP A 436 10.16 11.83 -31.46
C ASP A 436 10.49 10.34 -31.35
N GLY A 437 10.15 9.58 -32.39
CA GLY A 437 10.35 8.14 -32.39
C GLY A 437 9.56 7.41 -33.47
N PRO A 438 9.67 6.07 -33.52
CA PRO A 438 8.96 5.27 -34.53
C PRO A 438 7.44 5.31 -34.33
N ARG A 439 6.69 5.09 -35.41
CA ARG A 439 5.23 4.93 -35.35
C ARG A 439 4.87 3.65 -34.61
N GLY A 440 3.75 3.67 -33.91
CA GLY A 440 3.24 2.55 -33.11
C GLY A 440 3.32 2.82 -31.60
N TYR A 441 3.30 1.76 -30.81
CA TYR A 441 3.34 1.89 -29.35
C TYR A 441 4.76 2.17 -28.86
N VAL A 442 4.90 3.21 -28.06
CA VAL A 442 6.14 3.66 -27.44
C VAL A 442 5.94 3.86 -25.94
N LEU A 443 7.00 3.73 -25.16
CA LEU A 443 7.06 4.11 -23.76
C LEU A 443 7.40 5.59 -23.65
N VAL A 444 6.62 6.33 -22.88
CA VAL A 444 6.90 7.72 -22.53
C VAL A 444 7.72 7.73 -21.24
N ALA A 445 8.85 8.45 -21.25
CA ALA A 445 9.72 8.59 -20.09
C ALA A 445 10.12 10.04 -19.84
N HIS A 446 10.49 10.34 -18.60
CA HIS A 446 11.13 11.61 -18.21
C HIS A 446 12.24 11.32 -17.21
N ALA A 447 13.45 11.83 -17.48
CA ALA A 447 14.66 11.55 -16.69
C ALA A 447 14.85 10.05 -16.41
N GLY A 448 14.66 9.22 -17.46
CA GLY A 448 14.75 7.76 -17.39
C GLY A 448 13.61 7.08 -16.62
N ALA A 449 12.62 7.83 -16.10
CA ALA A 449 11.44 7.30 -15.39
C ALA A 449 10.32 7.00 -16.37
N ILE A 450 9.96 5.72 -16.55
CA ILE A 450 8.85 5.30 -17.43
C ILE A 450 7.52 5.73 -16.80
N LEU A 451 6.71 6.48 -17.58
CA LEU A 451 5.42 7.00 -17.16
C LEU A 451 4.23 6.17 -17.72
N GLY A 452 4.41 5.53 -18.87
CA GLY A 452 3.36 4.72 -19.48
C GLY A 452 3.52 4.60 -20.99
N PHE A 453 2.42 4.23 -21.69
CA PHE A 453 2.42 4.07 -23.14
C PHE A 453 1.76 5.25 -23.86
N ALA A 454 2.24 5.51 -25.07
CA ALA A 454 1.55 6.29 -26.07
C ALA A 454 1.53 5.53 -27.42
N ASN A 455 0.57 5.84 -28.29
CA ASN A 455 0.56 5.34 -29.66
C ASN A 455 0.94 6.48 -30.62
N ASN A 456 2.19 6.44 -31.11
CA ASN A 456 2.74 7.45 -32.01
C ASN A 456 2.15 7.29 -33.44
N LEU A 457 1.47 8.30 -33.94
CA LEU A 457 0.92 8.37 -35.29
C LEU A 457 1.83 9.13 -36.27
N GLY A 458 2.95 9.67 -35.77
CA GLY A 458 3.91 10.48 -36.52
C GLY A 458 3.77 11.98 -36.23
N ASN A 459 2.61 12.55 -36.48
CA ASN A 459 2.35 13.99 -36.22
C ASN A 459 1.82 14.27 -34.79
N ARG A 460 1.32 13.26 -34.11
CA ARG A 460 0.85 13.28 -32.72
C ARG A 460 0.90 11.88 -32.14
N ALA A 461 0.87 11.77 -30.83
CA ALA A 461 0.71 10.50 -30.13
C ALA A 461 -0.60 10.48 -29.31
N ASN A 462 -1.35 9.38 -29.42
CA ASN A 462 -2.50 9.14 -28.57
C ASN A 462 -2.01 8.71 -27.20
N ASN A 463 -2.43 9.42 -26.20
CA ASN A 463 -2.08 9.19 -24.81
C ASN A 463 -2.83 7.97 -24.25
N LEU A 464 -2.12 7.00 -23.68
CA LEU A 464 -2.67 5.78 -23.07
C LEU A 464 -2.56 5.78 -21.54
N TYR A 465 -2.24 6.92 -20.92
CA TYR A 465 -2.17 7.05 -19.47
C TYR A 465 -3.56 6.85 -18.84
N PRO A 466 -3.68 6.08 -17.73
CA PRO A 466 -4.96 5.76 -17.12
C PRO A 466 -5.74 7.01 -16.69
N LYS A 467 -7.01 7.07 -17.04
CA LYS A 467 -7.86 8.23 -16.69
C LYS A 467 -7.98 8.46 -15.19
N SER A 468 -7.98 7.38 -14.40
CA SER A 468 -8.07 7.42 -12.93
C SER A 468 -6.83 8.01 -12.24
N GLN A 469 -5.69 8.07 -12.94
CA GLN A 469 -4.41 8.50 -12.38
C GLN A 469 -3.95 9.87 -12.89
N ARG A 470 -4.77 10.54 -13.70
CA ARG A 470 -4.41 11.83 -14.31
C ARG A 470 -4.28 12.94 -13.30
N ILE A 471 -3.32 13.82 -13.55
CA ILE A 471 -3.24 15.11 -12.87
C ILE A 471 -4.45 15.96 -13.29
N LEU A 472 -5.25 16.39 -12.31
CA LEU A 472 -6.46 17.19 -12.56
C LEU A 472 -6.22 18.70 -12.44
N SER A 473 -5.09 19.11 -11.85
CA SER A 473 -4.75 20.53 -11.70
C SER A 473 -4.65 21.21 -13.07
N THR A 474 -5.21 22.40 -13.16
CA THR A 474 -5.09 23.28 -14.34
C THR A 474 -3.81 24.10 -14.31
N HIS A 475 -3.24 24.30 -13.10
CA HIS A 475 -1.98 25.02 -12.92
C HIS A 475 -0.84 24.00 -12.80
N LEU A 476 0.15 24.13 -13.66
CA LEU A 476 1.34 23.28 -13.68
C LEU A 476 2.55 24.11 -13.20
N PRO A 477 3.44 23.54 -12.39
CA PRO A 477 4.69 24.20 -12.00
C PRO A 477 5.68 24.19 -13.17
N ASP A 478 6.55 25.20 -13.21
CA ASP A 478 7.60 25.31 -14.23
C ASP A 478 8.72 24.29 -14.02
N GLU A 479 9.00 23.94 -12.75
CA GLU A 479 10.08 23.05 -12.36
C GLU A 479 9.58 21.80 -11.63
N LYS A 480 10.31 20.70 -11.80
CA LYS A 480 10.05 19.45 -11.07
C LYS A 480 10.29 19.65 -9.58
N PRO A 481 9.37 19.16 -8.70
CA PRO A 481 9.61 19.17 -7.26
C PRO A 481 10.87 18.36 -6.91
N HIS A 482 11.69 18.91 -6.01
CA HIS A 482 12.79 18.18 -5.40
C HIS A 482 12.24 17.27 -4.31
N VAL A 483 12.40 15.95 -4.49
CA VAL A 483 11.97 14.93 -3.50
C VAL A 483 13.19 14.17 -2.99
N LEU A 484 13.99 13.64 -3.88
CA LEU A 484 15.22 12.88 -3.58
C LEU A 484 16.32 13.25 -4.56
#